data_bebbfe5c8e7bf4aafb3a1b6a9384980d
#
_entry.id   bebbfe5c8e7bf4aafb3a1b6a9384980d
#
_cell.length_a   1.000
_cell.length_b   1.000
_cell.length_c   1.000
_cell.angle_alpha   90.00
_cell.angle_beta   90.00
_cell.angle_gamma   90.00
#
_symmetry.space_group_name_H-M   'P 1'
#
loop_
_entity.id
_entity.type
_entity.pdbx_description
1 polymer ?
#
loop_
_entity_poly.entity_id
_entity_poly.type
_entity_poly.pdbx_seq_one_letter_code
_entity_poly.pdbx_strand_id
1 'polypeptide(L)'
;MAQTDNIVFVYKIGDDFGEKKVICNKFIQTSAVTCIAWPSEGPIILGCADGKIRAAHCKTNKAQTLYNTDSYVCSVVANNAGTGFLSGHADGSIVRWYVAEDQQAKKQGKVVVHSIPPYAMAWASQHICVAGPDKKVVFYTQDGMMAQQFDYFRDATEKEFTTMCISPSGQALCVGSYDRLRLYSWSQRKNLWEENKAKEFQYLYSVTALAWKKDGSRIAAGSLCGGVELFESVLKRSVWKGNFELTYVGPSQVLVKPLAAGSRGVILKSIYGYEIEDVRIMGGDSYLVARTPETMLVGDLGRNLLSEIPWVNSGGNEKYYFDNDNVCMIFNAGELSLVEYGKNEILGSVRTEFMNPHLISVRINDRKQRGVEENKKLAYLLDLKTVALEDLVFGYALGQVTHDSKIDWLELNETGRKLLFRDKRSRLNLMDIETMQKTSVLNYCTFVQWVPGSDVVVAQSRDNMCVWYNIEAPERITMLPIKGDIVDVVREEGKTEVVVQAC
;
A
#
# COMPACT_ATOMS: atom_id res chain seq x y z
N MET A 1 -7.21 25.82 -10.18
CA MET A 1 -6.46 26.89 -10.82
C MET A 1 -6.93 28.21 -10.25
N ALA A 2 -6.04 28.99 -9.62
CA ALA A 2 -6.34 30.36 -9.17
C ALA A 2 -5.94 31.34 -10.26
N GLN A 3 -6.74 32.38 -10.45
CA GLN A 3 -6.52 33.42 -11.45
C GLN A 3 -6.32 34.79 -10.78
N THR A 4 -5.78 35.73 -11.52
CA THR A 4 -5.51 37.11 -11.06
C THR A 4 -6.76 37.91 -10.72
N ASP A 5 -7.93 37.47 -11.15
CA ASP A 5 -9.24 38.05 -10.83
C ASP A 5 -9.84 37.55 -9.50
N ASN A 6 -9.04 36.97 -8.62
CA ASN A 6 -9.45 36.41 -7.32
C ASN A 6 -10.44 35.25 -7.41
N ILE A 7 -10.48 34.54 -8.54
CA ILE A 7 -11.36 33.42 -8.74
C ILE A 7 -10.54 32.11 -8.78
N VAL A 8 -11.01 31.09 -8.07
CA VAL A 8 -10.47 29.73 -8.13
C VAL A 8 -11.46 28.84 -8.86
N PHE A 9 -11.00 28.26 -9.96
CA PHE A 9 -11.75 27.29 -10.74
C PHE A 9 -11.24 25.87 -10.49
N VAL A 10 -12.16 24.94 -10.33
CA VAL A 10 -11.89 23.51 -10.31
C VAL A 10 -12.40 22.89 -11.60
N TYR A 11 -11.50 22.23 -12.32
CA TYR A 11 -11.79 21.58 -13.60
C TYR A 11 -11.77 20.06 -13.44
N LYS A 12 -12.72 19.41 -14.08
CA LYS A 12 -12.62 17.98 -14.36
C LYS A 12 -11.90 17.80 -15.69
N ILE A 13 -10.81 17.05 -15.68
CA ILE A 13 -10.04 16.70 -16.87
C ILE A 13 -10.41 15.27 -17.22
N GLY A 14 -10.82 15.01 -18.48
CA GLY A 14 -11.08 13.65 -18.99
C GLY A 14 -9.77 12.89 -19.23
N ASP A 15 -9.90 11.59 -19.48
CA ASP A 15 -8.73 10.71 -19.70
C ASP A 15 -7.90 11.12 -20.93
N ASP A 16 -8.49 11.80 -21.88
CA ASP A 16 -7.84 12.26 -23.13
C ASP A 16 -7.11 13.60 -23.04
N PHE A 17 -6.96 14.18 -21.86
CA PHE A 17 -6.26 15.45 -21.56
C PHE A 17 -6.53 16.64 -22.52
N GLY A 18 -7.38 16.52 -23.52
CA GLY A 18 -7.37 17.42 -24.65
C GLY A 18 -8.62 18.26 -24.89
N GLU A 19 -9.80 17.76 -24.86
CA GLU A 19 -10.85 18.47 -25.62
C GLU A 19 -12.00 19.09 -24.83
N LYS A 20 -12.29 18.66 -23.61
CA LYS A 20 -13.38 19.27 -22.82
C LYS A 20 -13.02 19.45 -21.35
N LYS A 21 -12.51 20.62 -21.01
CA LYS A 21 -12.38 21.05 -19.61
C LYS A 21 -13.75 21.46 -19.09
N VAL A 22 -14.32 20.68 -18.18
CA VAL A 22 -15.59 21.04 -17.53
C VAL A 22 -15.28 21.74 -16.21
N ILE A 23 -15.78 22.95 -16.03
CA ILE A 23 -15.71 23.69 -14.76
C ILE A 23 -16.68 23.01 -13.78
N CYS A 24 -16.15 22.43 -12.70
CA CYS A 24 -16.94 21.78 -11.66
C CYS A 24 -17.33 22.76 -10.55
N ASN A 25 -16.38 23.60 -10.11
CA ASN A 25 -16.59 24.57 -9.04
C ASN A 25 -15.94 25.91 -9.37
N LYS A 26 -16.55 26.96 -8.84
CA LYS A 26 -16.04 28.33 -8.92
C LYS A 26 -16.10 28.96 -7.54
N PHE A 27 -14.94 29.40 -7.01
CA PHE A 27 -14.83 30.05 -5.71
C PHE A 27 -14.31 31.49 -5.89
N ILE A 28 -15.15 32.46 -5.60
CA ILE A 28 -14.79 33.90 -5.65
C ILE A 28 -14.19 34.29 -4.30
N GLN A 29 -13.04 34.93 -4.33
CA GLN A 29 -12.32 35.41 -3.16
C GLN A 29 -12.38 36.95 -3.08
N THR A 30 -12.27 37.47 -1.85
CA THR A 30 -12.23 38.90 -1.60
C THR A 30 -10.85 39.54 -1.81
N SER A 31 -9.81 38.71 -1.87
CA SER A 31 -8.42 39.11 -2.03
C SER A 31 -7.69 38.13 -2.95
N ALA A 32 -6.53 38.55 -3.47
CA ALA A 32 -5.70 37.71 -4.32
C ALA A 32 -5.26 36.42 -3.61
N VAL A 33 -5.33 35.32 -4.33
CA VAL A 33 -4.85 34.01 -3.84
C VAL A 33 -3.35 33.89 -4.15
N THR A 34 -2.54 33.83 -3.11
CA THR A 34 -1.08 33.79 -3.21
C THR A 34 -0.53 32.37 -3.33
N CYS A 35 -1.21 31.40 -2.73
CA CYS A 35 -0.81 30.00 -2.72
C CYS A 35 -2.00 29.07 -2.53
N ILE A 36 -1.84 27.82 -3.00
CA ILE A 36 -2.88 26.79 -2.95
C ILE A 36 -2.24 25.46 -2.54
N ALA A 37 -2.93 24.72 -1.67
CA ALA A 37 -2.66 23.31 -1.45
C ALA A 37 -3.98 22.52 -1.49
N TRP A 38 -3.91 21.29 -2.00
CA TRP A 38 -5.05 20.39 -2.02
C TRP A 38 -4.65 19.07 -1.35
N PRO A 39 -4.83 18.97 -0.01
CA PRO A 39 -4.64 17.69 0.68
C PRO A 39 -5.60 16.65 0.10
N SER A 40 -5.12 15.48 -0.29
CA SER A 40 -5.81 14.43 -1.06
C SER A 40 -7.34 14.48 -0.93
N GLU A 41 -8.19 13.97 -0.41
CA GLU A 41 -9.65 14.09 -0.46
C GLU A 41 -10.25 15.25 0.37
N GLY A 42 -9.40 16.11 0.93
CA GLY A 42 -9.81 17.23 1.77
C GLY A 42 -10.27 18.47 1.01
N PRO A 43 -10.55 19.58 1.71
CA PRO A 43 -10.84 20.86 1.09
C PRO A 43 -9.63 21.46 0.39
N ILE A 44 -9.85 22.30 -0.61
CA ILE A 44 -8.78 23.09 -1.22
C ILE A 44 -8.44 24.23 -0.25
N ILE A 45 -7.18 24.30 0.16
CA ILE A 45 -6.69 25.34 1.06
C ILE A 45 -6.12 26.48 0.23
N LEU A 46 -6.61 27.70 0.50
CA LEU A 46 -6.24 28.92 -0.17
C LEU A 46 -5.56 29.85 0.81
N GLY A 47 -4.35 30.29 0.50
CA GLY A 47 -3.68 31.39 1.17
C GLY A 47 -3.95 32.69 0.42
N CYS A 48 -4.30 33.77 1.13
CA CYS A 48 -4.71 35.02 0.54
C CYS A 48 -3.78 36.18 0.95
N ALA A 49 -3.69 37.19 0.09
CA ALA A 49 -2.87 38.38 0.32
C ALA A 49 -3.37 39.25 1.50
N ASP A 50 -4.64 39.12 1.88
CA ASP A 50 -5.20 39.82 3.05
C ASP A 50 -4.96 39.05 4.37
N GLY A 51 -4.09 38.05 4.35
CA GLY A 51 -3.74 37.25 5.54
C GLY A 51 -4.74 36.18 5.90
N LYS A 52 -5.76 35.93 5.08
CA LYS A 52 -6.73 34.89 5.33
C LYS A 52 -6.29 33.53 4.78
N ILE A 53 -6.55 32.49 5.55
CA ILE A 53 -6.53 31.11 5.09
C ILE A 53 -7.97 30.64 4.96
N ARG A 54 -8.31 30.13 3.78
CA ARG A 54 -9.67 29.69 3.47
C ARG A 54 -9.67 28.22 3.00
N ALA A 55 -10.71 27.51 3.38
CA ALA A 55 -10.98 26.16 2.89
C ALA A 55 -12.16 26.20 1.91
N ALA A 56 -11.96 25.71 0.69
CA ALA A 56 -12.96 25.61 -0.33
C ALA A 56 -13.38 24.15 -0.52
N HIS A 57 -14.66 23.86 -0.29
CA HIS A 57 -15.23 22.51 -0.31
C HIS A 57 -15.94 22.26 -1.64
N CYS A 58 -15.41 21.40 -2.47
CA CYS A 58 -15.98 21.08 -3.79
C CYS A 58 -17.38 20.47 -3.72
N LYS A 59 -17.68 19.65 -2.71
CA LYS A 59 -18.98 19.01 -2.55
C LYS A 59 -20.11 20.02 -2.26
N THR A 60 -19.84 21.02 -1.47
CA THR A 60 -20.83 22.05 -1.07
C THR A 60 -20.76 23.31 -1.89
N ASN A 61 -19.74 23.47 -2.71
CA ASN A 61 -19.39 24.69 -3.49
C ASN A 61 -19.29 25.94 -2.59
N LYS A 62 -18.81 25.78 -1.35
CA LYS A 62 -18.66 26.87 -0.37
C LYS A 62 -17.20 27.00 0.05
N ALA A 63 -16.77 28.25 0.30
CA ALA A 63 -15.48 28.55 0.90
C ALA A 63 -15.68 29.23 2.25
N GLN A 64 -14.96 28.75 3.28
CA GLN A 64 -14.99 29.33 4.64
C GLN A 64 -13.61 29.83 5.04
N THR A 65 -13.57 30.87 5.86
CA THR A 65 -12.34 31.38 6.44
C THR A 65 -11.98 30.54 7.67
N LEU A 66 -10.77 29.98 7.66
CA LEU A 66 -10.24 29.20 8.78
C LEU A 66 -9.43 30.05 9.75
N TYR A 67 -8.72 31.05 9.22
CA TYR A 67 -7.80 31.90 9.97
C TYR A 67 -7.68 33.27 9.34
N ASN A 68 -7.50 34.30 10.16
CA ASN A 68 -7.25 35.65 9.74
C ASN A 68 -6.09 36.22 10.55
N THR A 69 -5.14 36.86 9.85
CA THR A 69 -3.98 37.53 10.44
C THR A 69 -3.67 38.77 9.61
N ASP A 70 -2.96 39.73 10.17
CA ASP A 70 -2.51 40.95 9.49
C ASP A 70 -1.31 40.66 8.54
N SER A 71 -0.79 39.46 8.56
CA SER A 71 0.36 39.02 7.76
C SER A 71 -0.10 38.19 6.58
N TYR A 72 0.24 38.60 5.34
CA TYR A 72 -0.18 37.84 4.16
C TYR A 72 0.39 36.41 4.15
N VAL A 73 -0.30 35.48 3.50
CA VAL A 73 0.09 34.09 3.41
C VAL A 73 1.08 33.91 2.27
N CYS A 74 2.31 33.47 2.59
CA CYS A 74 3.39 33.26 1.62
C CYS A 74 3.29 31.91 0.92
N SER A 75 2.97 30.88 1.70
CA SER A 75 2.99 29.49 1.24
C SER A 75 2.00 28.62 2.02
N VAL A 76 1.45 27.62 1.34
CA VAL A 76 0.64 26.54 1.94
C VAL A 76 1.08 25.24 1.35
N VAL A 77 1.37 24.26 2.20
CA VAL A 77 1.80 22.92 1.77
C VAL A 77 1.10 21.84 2.55
N ALA A 78 0.64 20.80 1.87
CA ALA A 78 0.07 19.61 2.49
C ALA A 78 1.15 18.56 2.77
N ASN A 79 0.92 17.71 3.78
CA ASN A 79 1.73 16.52 3.96
C ASN A 79 1.34 15.45 2.93
N ASN A 80 2.25 14.46 2.72
CA ASN A 80 2.01 13.38 1.76
C ASN A 80 0.82 12.48 2.12
N ALA A 81 0.48 12.38 3.39
CA ALA A 81 -0.66 11.60 3.87
C ALA A 81 -2.02 12.29 3.63
N GLY A 82 -2.02 13.60 3.30
CA GLY A 82 -3.25 14.38 3.14
C GLY A 82 -4.01 14.65 4.44
N THR A 83 -3.41 14.35 5.60
CA THR A 83 -4.02 14.51 6.94
C THR A 83 -3.81 15.88 7.55
N GLY A 84 -3.01 16.74 6.92
CA GLY A 84 -2.73 18.06 7.41
C GLY A 84 -2.02 18.95 6.41
N PHE A 85 -1.90 20.24 6.76
CA PHE A 85 -1.15 21.21 5.99
C PHE A 85 -0.46 22.23 6.90
N LEU A 86 0.53 22.91 6.35
CA LEU A 86 1.22 24.03 6.96
C LEU A 86 0.88 25.31 6.20
N SER A 87 0.73 26.42 6.91
CA SER A 87 0.64 27.76 6.33
C SER A 87 1.79 28.63 6.81
N GLY A 88 2.50 29.24 5.88
CA GLY A 88 3.58 30.17 6.14
C GLY A 88 3.12 31.59 5.89
N HIS A 89 3.51 32.50 6.79
CA HIS A 89 3.08 33.91 6.82
C HIS A 89 4.26 34.87 6.69
N ALA A 90 4.01 36.06 6.19
CA ALA A 90 5.07 37.09 5.95
C ALA A 90 5.83 37.50 7.21
N ASP A 91 5.24 37.35 8.39
CA ASP A 91 5.88 37.57 9.69
C ASP A 91 6.83 36.41 10.10
N GLY A 92 7.03 35.43 9.24
CA GLY A 92 7.84 34.24 9.50
C GLY A 92 7.12 33.14 10.25
N SER A 93 5.88 33.33 10.70
CA SER A 93 5.16 32.31 11.44
C SER A 93 4.70 31.17 10.51
N ILE A 94 4.85 29.94 10.99
CA ILE A 94 4.36 28.72 10.35
C ILE A 94 3.34 28.09 11.26
N VAL A 95 2.12 27.92 10.75
CA VAL A 95 0.99 27.36 11.49
C VAL A 95 0.66 25.98 10.94
N ARG A 96 0.48 25.03 11.86
CA ARG A 96 0.10 23.66 11.54
C ARG A 96 -1.41 23.46 11.69
N TRP A 97 -1.95 22.70 10.75
CA TRP A 97 -3.36 22.38 10.64
C TRP A 97 -3.54 20.87 10.47
N TYR A 98 -4.60 20.36 11.05
CA TYR A 98 -5.06 18.99 10.90
C TYR A 98 -6.34 18.95 10.05
N VAL A 99 -6.44 17.99 9.14
CA VAL A 99 -7.66 17.72 8.36
C VAL A 99 -8.31 16.47 8.94
N ALA A 100 -9.47 16.66 9.58
CA ALA A 100 -10.22 15.56 10.20
C ALA A 100 -10.95 14.71 9.12
N GLU A 101 -11.44 13.54 9.52
CA GLU A 101 -12.18 12.63 8.63
C GLU A 101 -13.45 13.26 8.03
N ASP A 102 -14.07 14.20 8.74
CA ASP A 102 -15.19 15.00 8.26
C ASP A 102 -14.79 16.10 7.25
N GLN A 103 -13.52 16.10 6.80
CA GLN A 103 -12.92 17.10 5.91
C GLN A 103 -12.88 18.51 6.48
N GLN A 104 -13.01 18.69 7.79
CA GLN A 104 -12.82 19.99 8.43
C GLN A 104 -11.36 20.20 8.82
N ALA A 105 -10.83 21.39 8.51
CA ALA A 105 -9.50 21.77 8.93
C ALA A 105 -9.52 22.41 10.32
N LYS A 106 -8.71 21.87 11.24
CA LYS A 106 -8.57 22.35 12.61
C LYS A 106 -7.16 22.89 12.86
N LYS A 107 -7.06 24.09 13.40
CA LYS A 107 -5.78 24.72 13.75
C LYS A 107 -5.14 23.99 14.94
N GLN A 108 -3.90 23.56 14.80
CA GLN A 108 -3.10 22.99 15.90
C GLN A 108 -2.25 24.07 16.60
N GLY A 109 -1.81 25.09 15.90
CA GLY A 109 -1.05 26.20 16.46
C GLY A 109 0.16 26.61 15.64
N LYS A 110 0.86 27.65 16.10
CA LYS A 110 2.15 28.06 15.57
C LYS A 110 3.21 27.04 15.97
N VAL A 111 3.93 26.50 14.99
CA VAL A 111 4.97 25.49 15.20
C VAL A 111 6.35 26.14 15.16
N VAL A 112 6.57 27.04 14.20
CA VAL A 112 7.86 27.70 13.95
C VAL A 112 7.61 29.20 13.77
N VAL A 113 8.60 30.01 14.23
CA VAL A 113 8.75 31.40 13.77
C VAL A 113 10.10 31.47 13.07
N HIS A 114 10.05 31.46 11.73
CA HIS A 114 11.24 31.55 10.90
C HIS A 114 11.71 33.01 10.81
N SER A 115 12.99 33.25 10.62
CA SER A 115 13.57 34.59 10.61
C SER A 115 13.17 35.46 9.42
N ILE A 116 12.71 34.83 8.34
CA ILE A 116 12.27 35.46 7.10
C ILE A 116 10.95 34.84 6.62
N PRO A 117 10.22 35.52 5.71
CA PRO A 117 9.02 34.91 5.12
C PRO A 117 9.31 33.54 4.46
N PRO A 118 8.57 32.48 4.81
CA PRO A 118 8.81 31.14 4.30
C PRO A 118 8.18 30.95 2.89
N TYR A 119 8.78 31.54 1.87
CA TYR A 119 8.29 31.45 0.49
C TYR A 119 8.39 30.06 -0.08
N ALA A 120 9.48 29.36 0.22
CA ALA A 120 9.68 27.98 -0.13
C ALA A 120 9.52 27.10 1.12
N MET A 121 8.51 26.23 1.14
CA MET A 121 8.20 25.37 2.27
C MET A 121 7.78 23.99 1.78
N ALA A 122 8.17 22.94 2.51
CA ALA A 122 7.70 21.58 2.28
C ALA A 122 7.55 20.85 3.62
N TRP A 123 6.63 19.89 3.67
CA TRP A 123 6.41 19.07 4.86
C TRP A 123 6.83 17.63 4.59
N ALA A 124 8.07 17.31 4.97
CA ALA A 124 8.62 15.97 4.91
C ALA A 124 8.10 15.09 6.06
N SER A 125 8.29 13.78 5.94
CA SER A 125 7.86 12.83 6.99
C SER A 125 8.49 13.13 8.36
N GLN A 126 9.76 13.55 8.36
CA GLN A 126 10.54 13.78 9.59
C GLN A 126 10.64 15.26 9.97
N HIS A 127 10.59 16.18 9.00
CA HIS A 127 10.92 17.58 9.21
C HIS A 127 10.00 18.53 8.43
N ILE A 128 9.91 19.75 8.95
CA ILE A 128 9.38 20.90 8.21
C ILE A 128 10.57 21.58 7.55
N CYS A 129 10.55 21.71 6.23
CA CYS A 129 11.63 22.29 5.43
C CYS A 129 11.25 23.70 5.00
N VAL A 130 12.15 24.65 5.17
CA VAL A 130 11.94 26.07 4.86
C VAL A 130 13.15 26.61 4.14
N ALA A 131 12.94 27.39 3.09
CA ALA A 131 13.99 28.18 2.42
C ALA A 131 13.42 29.49 1.88
N GLY A 132 14.34 30.41 1.54
CA GLY A 132 13.93 31.72 1.05
C GLY A 132 15.09 32.59 0.56
N PRO A 133 14.92 33.94 0.61
CA PRO A 133 15.89 34.90 0.09
C PRO A 133 17.23 34.91 0.83
N ASP A 134 17.33 34.42 2.04
CA ASP A 134 18.58 34.32 2.83
C ASP A 134 19.54 33.24 2.35
N LYS A 135 19.19 32.51 1.29
CA LYS A 135 19.98 31.42 0.71
C LYS A 135 20.26 30.29 1.70
N LYS A 136 19.34 30.04 2.63
CA LYS A 136 19.42 28.94 3.58
C LYS A 136 18.33 27.93 3.33
N VAL A 137 18.63 26.66 3.57
CA VAL A 137 17.66 25.57 3.63
C VAL A 137 17.68 25.06 5.08
N VAL A 138 16.59 25.24 5.79
CA VAL A 138 16.47 24.93 7.21
C VAL A 138 15.47 23.81 7.41
N PHE A 139 15.85 22.85 8.22
CA PHE A 139 15.03 21.71 8.60
C PHE A 139 14.65 21.83 10.08
N TYR A 140 13.36 21.91 10.34
CA TYR A 140 12.81 21.92 11.69
C TYR A 140 12.20 20.58 12.02
N THR A 141 12.30 20.15 13.28
CA THR A 141 11.55 18.99 13.78
C THR A 141 10.04 19.28 13.70
N GLN A 142 9.23 18.24 13.87
CA GLN A 142 7.77 18.41 13.93
C GLN A 142 7.30 19.31 15.08
N ASP A 143 8.14 19.48 16.11
CA ASP A 143 7.89 20.37 17.27
C ASP A 143 8.45 21.78 17.08
N GLY A 144 9.06 22.06 15.94
CA GLY A 144 9.54 23.40 15.58
C GLY A 144 10.96 23.74 16.03
N MET A 145 11.73 22.78 16.52
CA MET A 145 13.15 23.01 16.82
C MET A 145 14.01 22.86 15.57
N MET A 146 15.00 23.71 15.39
CA MET A 146 15.94 23.62 14.29
C MET A 146 16.80 22.36 14.43
N ALA A 147 16.68 21.43 13.50
CA ALA A 147 17.44 20.19 13.48
C ALA A 147 18.70 20.29 12.61
N GLN A 148 18.61 20.92 11.46
CA GLN A 148 19.71 21.02 10.48
C GLN A 148 19.55 22.26 9.60
N GLN A 149 20.69 22.79 9.12
CA GLN A 149 20.70 23.93 8.22
C GLN A 149 21.84 23.81 7.19
N PHE A 150 21.53 24.16 5.94
CA PHE A 150 22.52 24.39 4.89
C PHE A 150 22.52 25.89 4.57
N ASP A 151 23.69 26.51 4.56
CA ASP A 151 23.86 27.94 4.35
C ASP A 151 24.75 28.20 3.12
N TYR A 152 24.15 28.81 2.12
CA TYR A 152 24.80 29.15 0.84
C TYR A 152 25.09 30.64 0.70
N PHE A 153 25.06 31.42 1.78
CA PHE A 153 25.28 32.87 1.74
C PHE A 153 26.63 33.24 1.09
N ARG A 154 27.66 32.41 1.32
CA ARG A 154 28.99 32.61 0.73
C ARG A 154 29.14 32.13 -0.73
N ASP A 155 28.19 31.40 -1.23
CA ASP A 155 28.21 30.94 -2.62
C ASP A 155 27.69 32.08 -3.53
N ALA A 156 28.61 32.74 -4.24
CA ALA A 156 28.28 33.82 -5.15
C ALA A 156 27.42 33.38 -6.35
N THR A 157 27.46 32.08 -6.69
CA THR A 157 26.70 31.50 -7.81
C THR A 157 25.27 31.17 -7.41
N GLU A 158 24.98 30.95 -6.10
CA GLU A 158 23.64 30.66 -5.63
C GLU A 158 22.79 31.94 -5.56
N LYS A 159 21.53 31.80 -5.90
CA LYS A 159 20.53 32.86 -5.81
C LYS A 159 19.47 32.50 -4.75
N GLU A 160 18.47 33.37 -4.62
CA GLU A 160 17.39 33.16 -3.68
C GLU A 160 16.60 31.88 -3.99
N PHE A 161 16.21 31.15 -2.95
CA PHE A 161 15.33 30.00 -3.09
C PHE A 161 13.89 30.46 -3.23
N THR A 162 13.24 29.97 -4.27
CA THR A 162 11.91 30.46 -4.67
C THR A 162 10.80 29.45 -4.42
N THR A 163 11.14 28.16 -4.48
CA THR A 163 10.15 27.08 -4.33
C THR A 163 10.83 25.79 -3.87
N MET A 164 10.07 24.90 -3.28
CA MET A 164 10.53 23.55 -2.96
C MET A 164 9.38 22.56 -3.01
N CYS A 165 9.70 21.29 -3.19
CA CYS A 165 8.76 20.20 -3.12
C CYS A 165 9.40 18.94 -2.51
N ILE A 166 8.59 18.16 -1.81
CA ILE A 166 8.98 16.87 -1.23
C ILE A 166 8.55 15.72 -2.13
N SER A 167 9.38 14.69 -2.22
CA SER A 167 9.03 13.48 -2.96
C SER A 167 7.85 12.74 -2.31
N PRO A 168 7.12 11.90 -3.07
CA PRO A 168 6.04 11.08 -2.51
C PRO A 168 6.48 10.13 -1.39
N SER A 169 7.77 9.75 -1.33
CA SER A 169 8.35 8.99 -0.23
C SER A 169 8.56 9.81 1.04
N GLY A 170 8.55 11.16 0.95
CA GLY A 170 8.89 12.03 2.06
C GLY A 170 10.39 12.09 2.39
N GLN A 171 11.25 11.47 1.58
CA GLN A 171 12.68 11.30 1.87
C GLN A 171 13.61 12.01 0.88
N ALA A 172 13.07 12.68 -0.13
CA ALA A 172 13.85 13.51 -1.05
C ALA A 172 13.20 14.88 -1.21
N LEU A 173 13.97 15.92 -1.02
CA LEU A 173 13.54 17.32 -1.14
C LEU A 173 14.22 17.95 -2.37
N CYS A 174 13.44 18.60 -3.22
CA CYS A 174 13.94 19.42 -4.32
C CYS A 174 13.68 20.90 -4.02
N VAL A 175 14.72 21.72 -4.15
CA VAL A 175 14.68 23.17 -3.93
C VAL A 175 15.13 23.87 -5.20
N GLY A 176 14.32 24.81 -5.68
CA GLY A 176 14.59 25.60 -6.88
C GLY A 176 15.08 27.01 -6.58
N SER A 177 16.04 27.47 -7.38
CA SER A 177 16.52 28.84 -7.41
C SER A 177 16.64 29.34 -8.85
N TYR A 178 17.67 30.10 -9.19
CA TYR A 178 17.92 30.53 -10.55
C TYR A 178 18.83 29.58 -11.31
N ASP A 179 18.34 29.03 -12.42
CA ASP A 179 19.02 28.04 -13.26
C ASP A 179 19.55 26.82 -12.49
N ARG A 180 18.96 26.51 -11.33
CA ARG A 180 19.49 25.47 -10.44
C ARG A 180 18.40 24.74 -9.67
N LEU A 181 18.61 23.43 -9.53
CA LEU A 181 17.87 22.56 -8.63
C LEU A 181 18.82 21.91 -7.63
N ARG A 182 18.52 22.01 -6.34
CA ARG A 182 19.21 21.30 -5.26
C ARG A 182 18.36 20.16 -4.75
N LEU A 183 18.98 19.02 -4.56
CA LEU A 183 18.34 17.81 -4.06
C LEU A 183 18.96 17.43 -2.72
N TYR A 184 18.11 17.13 -1.77
CA TYR A 184 18.48 16.59 -0.45
C TYR A 184 17.81 15.26 -0.25
N SER A 185 18.52 14.30 0.32
CA SER A 185 18.02 12.96 0.61
C SER A 185 18.10 12.69 2.12
N TRP A 186 17.04 12.15 2.69
CA TRP A 186 17.04 11.73 4.08
C TRP A 186 17.81 10.42 4.24
N SER A 187 18.81 10.42 5.08
CA SER A 187 19.57 9.23 5.47
C SER A 187 19.08 8.71 6.81
N GLN A 188 18.34 7.61 6.81
CA GLN A 188 17.81 7.01 8.02
C GLN A 188 18.90 6.47 8.93
N ARG A 189 19.99 5.92 8.35
CA ARG A 189 21.15 5.42 9.11
C ARG A 189 21.87 6.52 9.88
N LYS A 190 21.99 7.71 9.29
CA LYS A 190 22.68 8.86 9.87
C LYS A 190 21.75 9.79 10.63
N ASN A 191 20.43 9.62 10.45
CA ASN A 191 19.37 10.49 10.99
C ASN A 191 19.58 11.97 10.62
N LEU A 192 19.95 12.22 9.36
CA LEU A 192 20.18 13.57 8.83
C LEU A 192 19.86 13.66 7.33
N TRP A 193 19.69 14.88 6.85
CA TRP A 193 19.59 15.20 5.44
C TRP A 193 20.98 15.34 4.83
N GLU A 194 21.19 14.70 3.70
CA GLU A 194 22.40 14.79 2.91
C GLU A 194 22.12 15.56 1.62
N GLU A 195 22.96 16.53 1.33
CA GLU A 195 22.88 17.28 0.08
C GLU A 195 23.49 16.46 -1.04
N ASN A 196 22.73 16.30 -2.13
CA ASN A 196 23.25 15.79 -3.38
C ASN A 196 23.87 16.95 -4.20
N LYS A 197 24.79 16.65 -5.12
CA LYS A 197 25.38 17.66 -5.98
C LYS A 197 24.29 18.45 -6.71
N ALA A 198 24.29 19.78 -6.56
CA ALA A 198 23.38 20.66 -7.27
C ALA A 198 23.50 20.48 -8.79
N LYS A 199 22.36 20.54 -9.47
CA LYS A 199 22.30 20.47 -10.93
C LYS A 199 21.93 21.83 -11.49
N GLU A 200 22.77 22.30 -12.42
CA GLU A 200 22.59 23.56 -13.12
C GLU A 200 21.98 23.28 -14.50
N PHE A 201 21.02 24.09 -14.89
CA PHE A 201 20.31 23.96 -16.16
C PHE A 201 20.26 25.33 -16.85
N GLN A 202 21.00 25.46 -17.95
CA GLN A 202 21.00 26.68 -18.74
C GLN A 202 19.58 27.00 -19.24
N TYR A 203 19.17 28.27 -19.12
CA TYR A 203 17.87 28.78 -19.56
C TYR A 203 16.66 28.28 -18.77
N LEU A 204 16.85 27.69 -17.59
CA LEU A 204 15.76 27.37 -16.68
C LEU A 204 15.24 28.66 -16.00
N TYR A 205 16.10 29.65 -15.78
CA TYR A 205 15.82 30.90 -15.10
C TYR A 205 15.28 30.68 -13.67
N SER A 206 14.55 31.65 -13.13
CA SER A 206 13.95 31.49 -11.80
C SER A 206 12.87 30.41 -11.82
N VAL A 207 13.07 29.39 -11.00
CA VAL A 207 12.12 28.30 -10.81
C VAL A 207 10.99 28.79 -9.94
N THR A 208 9.76 28.79 -10.42
CA THR A 208 8.58 29.32 -9.70
C THR A 208 7.67 28.24 -9.17
N ALA A 209 7.76 27.03 -9.70
CA ALA A 209 6.95 25.89 -9.27
C ALA A 209 7.73 24.59 -9.44
N LEU A 210 7.55 23.69 -8.49
CA LEU A 210 8.09 22.33 -8.50
C LEU A 210 7.00 21.34 -8.14
N ALA A 211 6.96 20.21 -8.81
CA ALA A 211 6.05 19.13 -8.50
C ALA A 211 6.69 17.76 -8.81
N TRP A 212 6.51 16.82 -7.89
CA TRP A 212 6.88 15.42 -8.10
C TRP A 212 5.73 14.66 -8.75
N LYS A 213 6.06 13.77 -9.68
CA LYS A 213 5.13 12.74 -10.13
C LYS A 213 4.80 11.80 -8.96
N LYS A 214 3.56 11.32 -8.86
CA LYS A 214 3.10 10.46 -7.75
C LYS A 214 3.96 9.21 -7.51
N ASP A 215 4.57 8.67 -8.56
CA ASP A 215 5.46 7.52 -8.47
C ASP A 215 6.91 7.87 -8.10
N GLY A 216 7.24 9.16 -7.92
CA GLY A 216 8.57 9.62 -7.56
C GLY A 216 9.61 9.60 -8.69
N SER A 217 9.26 9.18 -9.91
CA SER A 217 10.22 9.00 -11.01
C SER A 217 10.59 10.29 -11.73
N ARG A 218 9.80 11.36 -11.62
CA ARG A 218 10.00 12.62 -12.33
C ARG A 218 9.69 13.82 -11.47
N ILE A 219 10.37 14.92 -11.78
CA ILE A 219 10.13 16.26 -11.23
C ILE A 219 9.79 17.19 -12.39
N ALA A 220 8.71 17.93 -12.26
CA ALA A 220 8.38 19.04 -13.15
C ALA A 220 8.83 20.35 -12.51
N ALA A 221 9.57 21.17 -13.24
CA ALA A 221 9.98 22.50 -12.83
C ALA A 221 9.40 23.54 -13.78
N GLY A 222 8.60 24.46 -13.25
CA GLY A 222 8.08 25.62 -13.97
C GLY A 222 8.96 26.83 -13.74
N SER A 223 9.26 27.59 -14.80
CA SER A 223 10.08 28.76 -14.73
C SER A 223 9.28 30.08 -14.89
N LEU A 224 9.88 31.18 -14.46
CA LEU A 224 9.29 32.50 -14.56
C LEU A 224 8.98 32.91 -16.03
N CYS A 225 9.73 32.32 -16.98
CA CYS A 225 9.53 32.58 -18.43
C CYS A 225 8.38 31.74 -19.02
N GLY A 226 7.65 30.97 -18.22
CA GLY A 226 6.55 30.10 -18.66
C GLY A 226 6.97 28.75 -19.21
N GLY A 227 8.26 28.44 -19.24
CA GLY A 227 8.77 27.10 -19.58
C GLY A 227 8.46 26.09 -18.49
N VAL A 228 8.21 24.83 -18.89
CA VAL A 228 8.09 23.69 -17.97
C VAL A 228 9.05 22.60 -18.44
N GLU A 229 9.97 22.25 -17.56
CA GLU A 229 10.96 21.20 -17.80
C GLU A 229 10.68 19.96 -16.95
N LEU A 230 10.92 18.79 -17.51
CA LEU A 230 10.73 17.51 -16.84
C LEU A 230 12.08 16.83 -16.63
N PHE A 231 12.37 16.49 -15.38
CA PHE A 231 13.60 15.81 -14.98
C PHE A 231 13.31 14.41 -14.47
N GLU A 232 14.09 13.44 -14.89
CA GLU A 232 14.02 12.09 -14.32
C GLU A 232 14.73 12.05 -12.96
N SER A 233 14.07 11.47 -11.97
CA SER A 233 14.62 11.23 -10.64
C SER A 233 14.68 9.73 -10.40
N VAL A 234 15.79 9.11 -10.78
CA VAL A 234 16.01 7.67 -10.70
C VAL A 234 17.38 7.40 -10.07
N LEU A 235 17.42 6.59 -8.99
CA LEU A 235 18.66 6.16 -8.37
C LEU A 235 19.29 4.98 -9.12
N LYS A 236 18.47 3.98 -9.42
CA LYS A 236 18.92 2.75 -10.05
C LYS A 236 17.82 2.14 -10.90
N ARG A 237 18.17 1.58 -12.04
CA ARG A 237 17.29 0.80 -12.92
C ARG A 237 17.86 -0.59 -13.14
N SER A 238 17.02 -1.62 -13.07
CA SER A 238 17.40 -2.99 -13.36
C SER A 238 16.24 -3.77 -13.98
N VAL A 239 16.54 -4.87 -14.66
CA VAL A 239 15.55 -5.76 -15.26
C VAL A 239 15.62 -7.11 -14.54
N TRP A 240 14.48 -7.61 -14.11
CA TRP A 240 14.37 -8.92 -13.45
C TRP A 240 13.79 -9.95 -14.41
N LYS A 241 14.52 -11.07 -14.64
CA LYS A 241 14.12 -12.17 -15.53
C LYS A 241 13.62 -11.75 -16.93
N GLY A 242 13.91 -10.55 -17.37
CA GLY A 242 13.42 -9.98 -18.62
C GLY A 242 11.92 -9.59 -18.64
N ASN A 243 11.15 -9.90 -17.59
CA ASN A 243 9.69 -9.67 -17.55
C ASN A 243 9.31 -8.39 -16.79
N PHE A 244 10.19 -7.90 -15.92
CA PHE A 244 9.93 -6.71 -15.10
C PHE A 244 11.11 -5.76 -15.12
N GLU A 245 10.79 -4.47 -15.18
CA GLU A 245 11.72 -3.39 -14.93
C GLU A 245 11.54 -2.88 -13.51
N LEU A 246 12.63 -2.89 -12.73
CA LEU A 246 12.69 -2.34 -11.38
C LEU A 246 13.36 -0.97 -11.46
N THR A 247 12.65 0.08 -11.08
CA THR A 247 13.18 1.45 -11.04
C THR A 247 13.18 1.95 -9.60
N TYR A 248 14.37 2.07 -9.01
CA TYR A 248 14.54 2.65 -7.68
C TYR A 248 14.50 4.17 -7.80
N VAL A 249 13.42 4.78 -7.32
CA VAL A 249 13.22 6.24 -7.33
C VAL A 249 13.63 6.90 -6.01
N GLY A 250 13.90 6.09 -5.01
CA GLY A 250 14.41 6.47 -3.70
C GLY A 250 14.86 5.23 -2.96
N PRO A 251 15.56 5.35 -1.82
CA PRO A 251 16.00 4.20 -1.04
C PRO A 251 14.84 3.31 -0.61
N SER A 252 13.71 3.91 -0.19
CA SER A 252 12.52 3.20 0.31
C SER A 252 11.43 2.97 -0.72
N GLN A 253 11.66 3.29 -2.00
CA GLN A 253 10.63 3.19 -3.03
C GLN A 253 11.16 2.63 -4.34
N VAL A 254 10.48 1.60 -4.85
CA VAL A 254 10.78 0.93 -6.11
C VAL A 254 9.54 0.85 -6.97
N LEU A 255 9.67 1.20 -8.24
CA LEU A 255 8.63 0.96 -9.24
C LEU A 255 8.85 -0.41 -9.85
N VAL A 256 7.86 -1.27 -9.77
CA VAL A 256 7.86 -2.61 -10.38
C VAL A 256 6.94 -2.56 -11.59
N LYS A 257 7.51 -2.55 -12.79
CA LYS A 257 6.76 -2.43 -14.04
C LYS A 257 6.93 -3.68 -14.90
N PRO A 258 5.84 -4.37 -15.27
CA PRO A 258 5.91 -5.43 -16.26
C PRO A 258 6.37 -4.86 -17.62
N LEU A 259 7.21 -5.60 -18.35
CA LEU A 259 7.69 -5.21 -19.69
C LEU A 259 6.61 -5.40 -20.77
N ALA A 260 5.56 -6.18 -20.48
CA ALA A 260 4.42 -6.36 -21.37
C ALA A 260 3.69 -5.03 -21.61
N ALA A 261 3.35 -4.76 -22.86
CA ALA A 261 2.68 -3.52 -23.26
C ALA A 261 1.30 -3.39 -22.57
N GLY A 262 0.99 -2.19 -22.05
CA GLY A 262 -0.30 -1.86 -21.45
C GLY A 262 -0.46 -2.25 -19.97
N SER A 263 0.50 -2.91 -19.36
CA SER A 263 0.42 -3.31 -17.94
C SER A 263 0.72 -2.13 -17.01
N ARG A 264 -0.10 -1.98 -15.96
CA ARG A 264 0.14 -0.99 -14.90
C ARG A 264 1.25 -1.50 -13.99
N GLY A 265 2.22 -0.63 -13.67
CA GLY A 265 3.24 -0.93 -12.68
C GLY A 265 2.71 -0.79 -11.25
N VAL A 266 3.39 -1.44 -10.33
CA VAL A 266 3.13 -1.37 -8.88
C VAL A 266 4.19 -0.50 -8.23
N ILE A 267 3.77 0.37 -7.30
CA ILE A 267 4.67 1.17 -6.48
C ILE A 267 4.94 0.41 -5.18
N LEU A 268 6.14 -0.12 -5.05
CA LEU A 268 6.62 -0.74 -3.82
C LEU A 268 7.26 0.34 -2.95
N LYS A 269 6.68 0.58 -1.78
CA LYS A 269 7.16 1.59 -0.84
C LYS A 269 7.18 1.01 0.58
N SER A 270 8.30 1.18 1.29
CA SER A 270 8.35 0.90 2.72
C SER A 270 7.56 1.96 3.50
N ILE A 271 6.59 1.53 4.31
CA ILE A 271 5.79 2.42 5.16
C ILE A 271 6.62 3.01 6.32
N TYR A 272 7.67 2.30 6.73
CA TYR A 272 8.60 2.74 7.77
C TYR A 272 9.78 3.55 7.22
N GLY A 273 9.88 3.69 5.90
CA GLY A 273 10.97 4.42 5.25
C GLY A 273 12.30 3.69 5.21
N TYR A 274 12.33 2.38 5.44
CA TYR A 274 13.54 1.57 5.34
C TYR A 274 14.02 1.42 3.90
N GLU A 275 15.33 1.28 3.72
CA GLU A 275 15.93 1.02 2.41
C GLU A 275 15.53 -0.37 1.90
N ILE A 276 15.02 -0.43 0.67
CA ILE A 276 14.69 -1.70 0.00
C ILE A 276 15.98 -2.26 -0.61
N GLU A 277 16.48 -3.34 -0.02
CA GLU A 277 17.76 -3.96 -0.39
C GLU A 277 17.63 -4.92 -1.58
N ASP A 278 16.56 -5.73 -1.58
CA ASP A 278 16.32 -6.76 -2.59
C ASP A 278 14.82 -6.87 -2.91
N VAL A 279 14.52 -7.09 -4.18
CA VAL A 279 13.16 -7.35 -4.68
C VAL A 279 13.19 -8.59 -5.55
N ARG A 280 12.34 -9.56 -5.22
CA ARG A 280 12.17 -10.81 -5.97
C ARG A 280 10.74 -10.94 -6.47
N ILE A 281 10.59 -11.32 -7.73
CA ILE A 281 9.30 -11.67 -8.30
C ILE A 281 9.19 -13.19 -8.30
N MET A 282 8.09 -13.72 -7.80
CA MET A 282 7.89 -15.13 -7.52
C MET A 282 6.48 -15.58 -7.94
N GLY A 283 6.20 -16.89 -7.78
CA GLY A 283 4.86 -17.44 -8.01
C GLY A 283 4.34 -17.23 -9.44
N GLY A 284 5.17 -17.51 -10.47
CA GLY A 284 4.78 -17.33 -11.87
C GLY A 284 4.58 -15.86 -12.26
N ASP A 285 5.41 -14.97 -11.72
CA ASP A 285 5.37 -13.51 -11.95
C ASP A 285 4.13 -12.79 -11.36
N SER A 286 3.43 -13.44 -10.42
CA SER A 286 2.22 -12.89 -9.80
C SER A 286 2.45 -12.26 -8.44
N TYR A 287 3.53 -12.62 -7.76
CA TYR A 287 3.83 -12.18 -6.40
C TYR A 287 5.22 -11.57 -6.29
N LEU A 288 5.39 -10.69 -5.31
CA LEU A 288 6.69 -10.12 -4.98
C LEU A 288 7.04 -10.33 -3.51
N VAL A 289 8.33 -10.46 -3.25
CA VAL A 289 8.93 -10.41 -1.92
C VAL A 289 10.09 -9.43 -1.96
N ALA A 290 10.07 -8.45 -1.06
CA ALA A 290 11.17 -7.50 -0.92
C ALA A 290 11.68 -7.47 0.52
N ARG A 291 12.94 -7.12 0.68
CA ARG A 291 13.60 -7.07 1.99
C ARG A 291 14.13 -5.69 2.29
N THR A 292 13.98 -5.32 3.53
CA THR A 292 14.67 -4.19 4.15
C THR A 292 15.53 -4.71 5.31
N PRO A 293 16.35 -3.91 5.97
CA PRO A 293 17.12 -4.34 7.14
C PRO A 293 16.27 -4.91 8.29
N GLU A 294 15.04 -4.43 8.48
CA GLU A 294 14.20 -4.76 9.63
C GLU A 294 12.82 -5.29 9.27
N THR A 295 12.44 -5.24 7.99
CA THR A 295 11.11 -5.65 7.53
C THR A 295 11.18 -6.50 6.27
N MET A 296 10.07 -7.16 5.98
CA MET A 296 9.83 -7.85 4.73
C MET A 296 8.54 -7.32 4.11
N LEU A 297 8.57 -7.06 2.81
CA LEU A 297 7.40 -6.69 2.03
C LEU A 297 6.97 -7.88 1.20
N VAL A 298 5.69 -8.18 1.24
CA VAL A 298 5.07 -9.26 0.46
C VAL A 298 3.88 -8.69 -0.30
N GLY A 299 3.72 -9.06 -1.55
CA GLY A 299 2.64 -8.49 -2.35
C GLY A 299 2.10 -9.38 -3.44
N ASP A 300 0.81 -9.19 -3.72
CA ASP A 300 0.11 -9.66 -4.90
C ASP A 300 0.13 -8.54 -5.96
N LEU A 301 0.84 -8.78 -7.05
CA LEU A 301 1.01 -7.80 -8.13
C LEU A 301 -0.28 -7.57 -8.91
N GLY A 302 -1.09 -8.61 -9.10
CA GLY A 302 -2.35 -8.53 -9.85
C GLY A 302 -3.39 -7.66 -9.18
N ARG A 303 -3.54 -7.82 -7.86
CA ARG A 303 -4.49 -7.04 -7.04
C ARG A 303 -3.89 -5.76 -6.47
N ASN A 304 -2.58 -5.54 -6.65
CA ASN A 304 -1.84 -4.42 -6.07
C ASN A 304 -2.00 -4.33 -4.53
N LEU A 305 -1.95 -5.47 -3.87
CA LEU A 305 -2.01 -5.59 -2.41
C LEU A 305 -0.63 -5.85 -1.86
N LEU A 306 -0.12 -4.92 -1.05
CA LEU A 306 1.20 -4.97 -0.44
C LEU A 306 1.08 -5.00 1.08
N SER A 307 1.92 -5.83 1.70
CA SER A 307 2.06 -5.93 3.15
C SER A 307 3.51 -5.70 3.54
N GLU A 308 3.75 -4.94 4.58
CA GLU A 308 5.07 -4.80 5.19
C GLU A 308 5.00 -5.26 6.64
N ILE A 309 5.78 -6.28 6.97
CA ILE A 309 5.80 -6.91 8.29
C ILE A 309 7.17 -6.77 8.94
N PRO A 310 7.24 -6.65 10.28
CA PRO A 310 8.51 -6.78 10.99
C PRO A 310 9.10 -8.17 10.73
N TRP A 311 10.35 -8.21 10.30
CA TRP A 311 11.02 -9.47 9.98
C TRP A 311 12.52 -9.38 10.23
N VAL A 312 13.01 -10.22 11.12
CA VAL A 312 14.45 -10.32 11.38
C VAL A 312 15.07 -11.20 10.29
N ASN A 313 16.06 -10.65 9.60
CA ASN A 313 16.77 -11.38 8.55
C ASN A 313 17.53 -12.57 9.13
N SER A 314 17.06 -13.79 8.85
CA SER A 314 17.61 -15.04 9.35
C SER A 314 18.50 -15.77 8.33
N GLY A 315 19.17 -15.01 7.46
CA GLY A 315 20.15 -15.57 6.50
C GLY A 315 19.58 -16.03 5.17
N GLY A 316 18.33 -15.73 4.86
CA GLY A 316 17.75 -15.96 3.53
C GLY A 316 17.26 -17.37 3.25
N ASN A 317 16.99 -18.14 4.30
CA ASN A 317 16.52 -19.53 4.21
C ASN A 317 14.98 -19.65 4.17
N GLU A 318 14.27 -18.53 4.11
CA GLU A 318 12.81 -18.50 4.05
C GLU A 318 12.32 -19.12 2.74
N LYS A 319 11.28 -19.95 2.85
CA LYS A 319 10.50 -20.49 1.73
C LYS A 319 9.14 -19.84 1.71
N TYR A 320 8.70 -19.45 0.52
CA TYR A 320 7.45 -18.74 0.30
C TYR A 320 6.48 -19.64 -0.46
N TYR A 321 5.23 -19.67 -0.01
CA TYR A 321 4.15 -20.43 -0.64
C TYR A 321 3.00 -19.48 -0.95
N PHE A 322 2.53 -19.51 -2.19
CA PHE A 322 1.51 -18.61 -2.74
C PHE A 322 0.25 -19.37 -3.18
N ASP A 323 0.02 -20.53 -2.58
CA ASP A 323 -1.10 -21.42 -2.92
C ASP A 323 -2.46 -20.89 -2.42
N ASN A 324 -2.47 -19.88 -1.58
CA ASN A 324 -3.68 -19.24 -1.09
C ASN A 324 -3.82 -17.81 -1.66
N ASP A 325 -5.00 -17.48 -2.19
CA ASP A 325 -5.25 -16.19 -2.82
C ASP A 325 -5.20 -15.00 -1.86
N ASN A 326 -5.37 -15.21 -0.56
CA ASN A 326 -5.46 -14.15 0.43
C ASN A 326 -4.22 -14.05 1.34
N VAL A 327 -3.42 -15.10 1.41
CA VAL A 327 -2.33 -15.23 2.39
C VAL A 327 -1.06 -15.75 1.74
N CYS A 328 0.05 -15.07 2.02
CA CYS A 328 1.38 -15.63 1.80
C CYS A 328 1.80 -16.44 3.01
N MET A 329 2.25 -17.67 2.79
CA MET A 329 2.81 -18.52 3.83
C MET A 329 4.33 -18.47 3.75
N ILE A 330 4.97 -18.10 4.86
CA ILE A 330 6.42 -17.99 4.98
C ILE A 330 6.92 -19.05 5.96
N PHE A 331 7.72 -19.97 5.46
CA PHE A 331 8.30 -21.05 6.28
C PHE A 331 9.78 -20.81 6.54
N ASN A 332 10.16 -20.81 7.80
CA ASN A 332 11.54 -20.67 8.23
C ASN A 332 11.82 -21.47 9.49
N ALA A 333 12.79 -22.38 9.42
CA ALA A 333 13.30 -23.15 10.56
C ALA A 333 12.21 -23.87 11.39
N GLY A 334 11.21 -24.47 10.73
CA GLY A 334 10.13 -25.21 11.39
C GLY A 334 8.95 -24.32 11.84
N GLU A 335 9.02 -23.02 11.61
CA GLU A 335 7.93 -22.08 11.87
C GLU A 335 7.29 -21.63 10.57
N LEU A 336 5.96 -21.69 10.53
CA LEU A 336 5.11 -21.19 9.47
C LEU A 336 4.46 -19.89 9.92
N SER A 337 4.78 -18.80 9.25
CA SER A 337 4.14 -17.49 9.45
C SER A 337 3.17 -17.19 8.31
N LEU A 338 2.03 -16.62 8.64
CA LEU A 338 0.97 -16.27 7.70
C LEU A 338 0.88 -14.74 7.57
N VAL A 339 0.87 -14.24 6.35
CA VAL A 339 0.74 -12.82 6.04
C VAL A 339 -0.41 -12.61 5.08
N GLU A 340 -1.45 -11.91 5.52
CA GLU A 340 -2.58 -11.54 4.68
C GLU A 340 -2.20 -10.37 3.77
N TYR A 341 -2.39 -10.51 2.45
CA TYR A 341 -2.09 -9.44 1.51
C TYR A 341 -2.88 -8.17 1.79
N GLY A 342 -2.16 -7.04 1.88
CA GLY A 342 -2.73 -5.74 2.20
C GLY A 342 -2.83 -5.42 3.70
N LYS A 343 -2.38 -6.33 4.59
CA LYS A 343 -2.27 -6.10 6.03
C LYS A 343 -0.79 -6.02 6.43
N ASN A 344 -0.45 -5.11 7.34
CA ASN A 344 0.93 -4.85 7.76
C ASN A 344 1.27 -5.54 9.09
N GLU A 345 0.78 -6.75 9.26
CA GLU A 345 0.98 -7.56 10.45
C GLU A 345 1.06 -9.04 10.10
N ILE A 346 1.73 -9.81 10.93
CA ILE A 346 1.72 -11.27 10.85
C ILE A 346 0.38 -11.74 11.39
N LEU A 347 -0.41 -12.40 10.55
CA LEU A 347 -1.74 -12.90 10.91
C LEU A 347 -1.67 -13.99 11.99
N GLY A 348 -0.65 -14.83 11.93
CA GLY A 348 -0.38 -15.89 12.90
C GLY A 348 0.88 -16.66 12.55
N SER A 349 1.43 -17.36 13.54
CA SER A 349 2.58 -18.24 13.37
C SER A 349 2.37 -19.55 14.11
N VAL A 350 2.69 -20.67 13.45
CA VAL A 350 2.59 -22.01 14.02
C VAL A 350 3.85 -22.82 13.73
N ARG A 351 4.11 -23.83 14.55
CA ARG A 351 5.19 -24.79 14.30
C ARG A 351 4.65 -26.03 13.61
N THR A 352 5.19 -26.33 12.44
CA THR A 352 4.88 -27.54 11.68
C THR A 352 6.05 -27.90 10.76
N GLU A 353 6.24 -29.18 10.52
CA GLU A 353 7.19 -29.67 9.52
C GLU A 353 6.49 -30.08 8.21
N PHE A 354 5.17 -30.10 8.20
CA PHE A 354 4.35 -30.64 7.09
C PHE A 354 3.93 -29.51 6.13
N MET A 355 4.89 -28.99 5.38
CA MET A 355 4.72 -27.88 4.44
C MET A 355 4.23 -28.33 3.04
N ASN A 356 3.19 -29.14 2.99
CA ASN A 356 2.53 -29.50 1.75
C ASN A 356 1.22 -28.69 1.63
N PRO A 357 0.89 -28.08 0.48
CA PRO A 357 -0.36 -27.35 0.26
C PRO A 357 -1.62 -28.16 0.60
N HIS A 358 -1.57 -29.48 0.47
CA HIS A 358 -2.69 -30.37 0.81
C HIS A 358 -2.82 -30.67 2.31
N LEU A 359 -1.87 -30.25 3.12
CA LEU A 359 -1.82 -30.50 4.58
C LEU A 359 -1.96 -29.23 5.41
N ILE A 360 -2.20 -28.11 4.76
CA ILE A 360 -2.43 -26.80 5.38
C ILE A 360 -3.64 -26.18 4.71
N SER A 361 -4.60 -25.70 5.50
CA SER A 361 -5.76 -24.97 4.98
C SER A 361 -5.97 -23.69 5.77
N VAL A 362 -5.99 -22.58 5.06
CA VAL A 362 -6.28 -21.25 5.61
C VAL A 362 -7.58 -20.75 5.00
N ARG A 363 -8.52 -20.33 5.84
CA ARG A 363 -9.75 -19.64 5.38
C ARG A 363 -9.83 -18.27 6.02
N ILE A 364 -10.06 -17.30 5.16
CA ILE A 364 -10.25 -15.89 5.54
C ILE A 364 -11.57 -15.43 4.98
N ASN A 365 -12.42 -14.97 5.88
CA ASN A 365 -13.71 -14.40 5.55
C ASN A 365 -13.83 -13.04 6.24
N ASP A 366 -13.76 -11.97 5.46
CA ASP A 366 -13.90 -10.60 5.95
C ASP A 366 -15.38 -10.20 6.03
N ARG A 367 -15.74 -9.45 7.06
CA ARG A 367 -17.09 -8.87 7.33
C ARG A 367 -17.66 -7.96 6.23
N LYS A 368 -17.21 -8.05 4.99
CA LYS A 368 -17.66 -7.18 3.89
C LYS A 368 -19.09 -7.47 3.41
N GLN A 369 -19.66 -8.63 3.76
CA GLN A 369 -21.04 -8.98 3.44
C GLN A 369 -21.92 -8.89 4.68
N ARG A 370 -23.10 -8.25 4.58
CA ARG A 370 -24.09 -8.20 5.66
C ARG A 370 -24.46 -9.60 6.11
N GLY A 371 -24.27 -9.90 7.41
CA GLY A 371 -24.65 -11.17 8.02
C GLY A 371 -23.57 -12.25 8.05
N VAL A 372 -22.38 -11.97 7.54
CA VAL A 372 -21.22 -12.87 7.63
C VAL A 372 -20.31 -12.42 8.77
N GLU A 373 -20.04 -13.32 9.71
CA GLU A 373 -19.08 -13.07 10.80
C GLU A 373 -17.65 -13.12 10.25
N GLU A 374 -16.77 -12.26 10.77
CA GLU A 374 -15.35 -12.32 10.49
C GLU A 374 -14.80 -13.66 10.97
N ASN A 375 -14.14 -14.37 10.06
CA ASN A 375 -13.63 -15.71 10.33
C ASN A 375 -12.29 -15.90 9.65
N LYS A 376 -11.25 -16.15 10.46
CA LYS A 376 -9.90 -16.44 9.98
C LYS A 376 -9.40 -17.67 10.71
N LYS A 377 -9.30 -18.79 10.03
CA LYS A 377 -8.93 -20.07 10.63
C LYS A 377 -7.83 -20.78 9.86
N LEU A 378 -7.00 -21.48 10.61
CA LEU A 378 -5.93 -22.31 10.12
C LEU A 378 -6.13 -23.75 10.60
N ALA A 379 -6.04 -24.69 9.68
CA ALA A 379 -5.91 -26.12 9.95
C ALA A 379 -4.55 -26.61 9.45
N TYR A 380 -3.81 -27.32 10.27
CA TYR A 380 -2.49 -27.85 9.95
C TYR A 380 -2.18 -29.12 10.69
N LEU A 381 -1.11 -29.82 10.33
CA LEU A 381 -0.68 -31.04 11.02
C LEU A 381 0.41 -30.74 12.06
N LEU A 382 0.20 -31.18 13.29
CA LEU A 382 1.24 -31.27 14.33
C LEU A 382 2.15 -32.47 14.12
N ASP A 383 1.55 -33.61 13.76
CA ASP A 383 2.21 -34.81 13.34
C ASP A 383 1.41 -35.50 12.22
N LEU A 384 1.88 -36.60 11.68
CA LEU A 384 1.24 -37.29 10.55
C LEU A 384 -0.21 -37.73 10.79
N LYS A 385 -0.69 -37.71 12.02
CA LYS A 385 -2.02 -38.20 12.44
C LYS A 385 -2.86 -37.14 13.16
N THR A 386 -2.25 -36.03 13.60
CA THR A 386 -2.91 -35.06 14.46
C THR A 386 -3.09 -33.74 13.72
N VAL A 387 -4.34 -33.34 13.53
CA VAL A 387 -4.73 -32.03 13.00
C VAL A 387 -4.87 -31.06 14.16
N ALA A 388 -4.30 -29.89 14.02
CA ALA A 388 -4.49 -28.75 14.90
C ALA A 388 -5.28 -27.65 14.19
N LEU A 389 -6.06 -26.91 14.95
CA LEU A 389 -6.91 -25.82 14.49
C LEU A 389 -6.65 -24.57 15.31
N GLU A 390 -6.48 -23.46 14.63
CA GLU A 390 -6.29 -22.16 15.25
C GLU A 390 -7.27 -21.10 14.70
N ASP A 391 -7.72 -20.26 15.62
CA ASP A 391 -8.44 -19.04 15.29
C ASP A 391 -7.43 -17.88 15.17
N LEU A 392 -7.28 -17.37 13.96
CA LEU A 392 -6.30 -16.33 13.64
C LEU A 392 -6.80 -14.91 14.00
N VAL A 393 -8.10 -14.73 14.23
CA VAL A 393 -8.66 -13.44 14.68
C VAL A 393 -8.28 -13.18 16.14
N PHE A 394 -8.42 -14.20 16.97
CA PHE A 394 -8.18 -14.10 18.40
C PHE A 394 -6.82 -14.65 18.84
N GLY A 395 -6.10 -15.35 17.94
CA GLY A 395 -4.77 -15.87 18.21
C GLY A 395 -4.72 -17.02 19.23
N TYR A 396 -5.73 -17.88 19.26
CA TYR A 396 -5.75 -19.05 20.17
C TYR A 396 -6.04 -20.36 19.44
N ALA A 397 -5.53 -21.45 20.01
CA ALA A 397 -5.80 -22.81 19.53
C ALA A 397 -7.26 -23.19 19.83
N LEU A 398 -8.00 -23.58 18.78
CA LEU A 398 -9.37 -24.10 18.90
C LEU A 398 -9.39 -25.53 19.45
N GLY A 399 -8.39 -26.33 19.07
CA GLY A 399 -8.24 -27.71 19.51
C GLY A 399 -7.38 -28.54 18.57
N GLN A 400 -7.25 -29.80 18.91
CA GLN A 400 -6.53 -30.79 18.11
C GLN A 400 -7.28 -32.12 18.11
N VAL A 401 -7.20 -32.86 17.01
CA VAL A 401 -7.82 -34.16 16.83
C VAL A 401 -6.82 -35.14 16.26
N THR A 402 -6.60 -36.26 16.98
CA THR A 402 -5.74 -37.36 16.52
C THR A 402 -6.58 -38.41 15.77
N HIS A 403 -6.09 -38.80 14.61
CA HIS A 403 -6.68 -39.88 13.80
C HIS A 403 -5.88 -41.17 13.91
N ASP A 404 -6.52 -42.29 13.61
CA ASP A 404 -5.91 -43.63 13.69
C ASP A 404 -4.91 -43.94 12.57
N SER A 405 -4.99 -43.22 11.46
CA SER A 405 -4.16 -43.37 10.27
C SER A 405 -3.50 -42.03 9.87
N LYS A 406 -2.44 -42.11 9.08
CA LYS A 406 -1.75 -40.91 8.55
C LYS A 406 -2.68 -40.15 7.63
N ILE A 407 -2.73 -38.83 7.81
CA ILE A 407 -3.52 -37.88 7.00
C ILE A 407 -2.70 -37.45 5.79
N ASP A 408 -3.31 -37.42 4.61
CA ASP A 408 -2.66 -37.05 3.36
C ASP A 408 -3.31 -35.83 2.66
N TRP A 409 -4.48 -35.40 3.12
CA TRP A 409 -5.18 -34.22 2.61
C TRP A 409 -6.14 -33.65 3.66
N LEU A 410 -6.25 -32.34 3.74
CA LEU A 410 -7.22 -31.63 4.57
C LEU A 410 -7.63 -30.29 3.94
N GLU A 411 -8.86 -29.85 4.15
CA GLU A 411 -9.36 -28.57 3.70
C GLU A 411 -10.55 -28.08 4.56
N LEU A 412 -10.49 -26.83 5.01
CA LEU A 412 -11.60 -26.12 5.66
C LEU A 412 -12.66 -25.73 4.62
N ASN A 413 -13.93 -25.74 5.02
CA ASN A 413 -14.99 -25.17 4.18
C ASN A 413 -14.91 -23.63 4.15
N GLU A 414 -15.73 -23.00 3.30
CA GLU A 414 -15.75 -21.53 3.10
C GLU A 414 -15.96 -20.77 4.42
N THR A 415 -16.86 -21.27 5.26
CA THR A 415 -17.19 -20.61 6.54
C THR A 415 -16.18 -20.92 7.65
N GLY A 416 -15.24 -21.85 7.45
CA GLY A 416 -14.29 -22.31 8.47
C GLY A 416 -14.94 -23.03 9.66
N ARG A 417 -16.16 -23.59 9.50
CA ARG A 417 -16.86 -24.34 10.53
C ARG A 417 -16.72 -25.85 10.40
N LYS A 418 -16.35 -26.31 9.22
CA LYS A 418 -16.18 -27.74 8.92
C LYS A 418 -14.82 -27.98 8.29
N LEU A 419 -14.21 -29.10 8.67
CA LEU A 419 -12.97 -29.58 8.08
C LEU A 419 -13.20 -30.96 7.45
N LEU A 420 -12.84 -31.08 6.18
CA LEU A 420 -12.67 -32.38 5.54
C LEU A 420 -11.21 -32.80 5.61
N PHE A 421 -10.96 -34.07 5.89
CA PHE A 421 -9.63 -34.63 5.79
C PHE A 421 -9.69 -36.07 5.30
N ARG A 422 -8.69 -36.46 4.52
CA ARG A 422 -8.54 -37.81 3.98
C ARG A 422 -7.27 -38.47 4.59
N ASP A 423 -7.34 -39.76 4.83
CA ASP A 423 -6.21 -40.51 5.32
C ASP A 423 -5.58 -41.39 4.22
N LYS A 424 -4.40 -41.95 4.50
CA LYS A 424 -3.69 -42.85 3.59
C LYS A 424 -4.40 -44.21 3.33
N ARG A 425 -5.50 -44.49 4.04
CA ARG A 425 -6.40 -45.62 3.76
C ARG A 425 -7.57 -45.19 2.83
N SER A 426 -7.47 -43.99 2.24
CA SER A 426 -8.50 -43.43 1.38
C SER A 426 -9.87 -43.26 2.06
N ARG A 427 -9.89 -43.02 3.38
CA ARG A 427 -11.12 -42.71 4.11
C ARG A 427 -11.26 -41.21 4.24
N LEU A 428 -12.41 -40.68 3.79
CA LEU A 428 -12.78 -39.29 3.95
C LEU A 428 -13.58 -39.10 5.24
N ASN A 429 -13.17 -38.12 6.05
CA ASN A 429 -13.82 -37.79 7.30
C ASN A 429 -14.20 -36.30 7.30
N LEU A 430 -15.34 -36.01 7.91
CA LEU A 430 -15.80 -34.66 8.20
C LEU A 430 -15.61 -34.41 9.71
N MET A 431 -15.10 -33.25 10.05
CA MET A 431 -14.99 -32.79 11.42
C MET A 431 -15.72 -31.46 11.59
N ASP A 432 -16.55 -31.39 12.62
CA ASP A 432 -17.14 -30.14 13.08
C ASP A 432 -16.15 -29.42 14.01
N ILE A 433 -15.86 -28.15 13.70
CA ILE A 433 -14.82 -27.39 14.39
C ILE A 433 -15.25 -26.95 15.80
N GLU A 434 -16.55 -26.71 16.00
CA GLU A 434 -17.05 -26.28 17.31
C GLU A 434 -17.13 -27.44 18.29
N THR A 435 -17.60 -28.59 17.83
CA THR A 435 -17.79 -29.78 18.68
C THR A 435 -16.61 -30.73 18.69
N MET A 436 -15.66 -30.58 17.76
CA MET A 436 -14.56 -31.50 17.51
C MET A 436 -14.99 -32.94 17.19
N GLN A 437 -16.25 -33.14 16.82
CA GLN A 437 -16.78 -34.44 16.45
C GLN A 437 -16.39 -34.81 15.03
N LYS A 438 -15.96 -36.04 14.87
CA LYS A 438 -15.51 -36.62 13.61
C LYS A 438 -16.52 -37.67 13.11
N THR A 439 -16.92 -37.53 11.84
CA THR A 439 -17.84 -38.48 11.16
C THR A 439 -17.15 -39.00 9.91
N SER A 440 -17.20 -40.33 9.69
CA SER A 440 -16.73 -40.93 8.43
C SER A 440 -17.75 -40.69 7.33
N VAL A 441 -17.29 -40.17 6.17
CA VAL A 441 -18.15 -39.75 5.05
C VAL A 441 -18.08 -40.73 3.88
N LEU A 442 -16.86 -41.16 3.50
CA LEU A 442 -16.66 -41.96 2.31
C LEU A 442 -15.43 -42.87 2.48
N ASN A 443 -15.53 -44.09 1.93
CA ASN A 443 -14.40 -44.98 1.77
C ASN A 443 -13.90 -45.01 0.30
N TYR A 444 -12.64 -45.38 0.13
CA TYR A 444 -11.99 -45.45 -1.19
C TYR A 444 -12.01 -44.11 -1.93
N CYS A 445 -11.84 -43.02 -1.20
CA CYS A 445 -11.81 -41.64 -1.73
C CYS A 445 -10.46 -41.38 -2.42
N THR A 446 -10.48 -41.19 -3.74
CA THR A 446 -9.27 -40.85 -4.53
C THR A 446 -9.14 -39.37 -4.72
N PHE A 447 -10.24 -38.63 -4.85
CA PHE A 447 -10.31 -37.19 -5.01
C PHE A 447 -11.38 -36.60 -4.08
N VAL A 448 -11.15 -35.40 -3.57
CA VAL A 448 -12.14 -34.62 -2.84
C VAL A 448 -11.82 -33.14 -2.92
N GLN A 449 -12.85 -32.32 -3.06
CA GLN A 449 -12.74 -30.88 -3.08
C GLN A 449 -14.08 -30.24 -2.65
N TRP A 450 -13.99 -29.13 -1.90
CA TRP A 450 -15.12 -28.23 -1.73
C TRP A 450 -15.41 -27.50 -3.05
N VAL A 451 -16.66 -27.38 -3.44
CA VAL A 451 -17.02 -26.55 -4.59
C VAL A 451 -16.77 -25.08 -4.22
N PRO A 452 -15.99 -24.32 -5.02
CA PRO A 452 -15.64 -22.95 -4.70
C PRO A 452 -16.87 -22.07 -4.38
N GLY A 453 -16.79 -21.33 -3.27
CA GLY A 453 -17.87 -20.44 -2.80
C GLY A 453 -19.14 -21.15 -2.32
N SER A 454 -19.05 -22.42 -1.91
CA SER A 454 -20.18 -23.17 -1.36
C SER A 454 -19.73 -24.26 -0.39
N ASP A 455 -20.67 -24.83 0.39
CA ASP A 455 -20.46 -25.99 1.25
C ASP A 455 -20.83 -27.33 0.55
N VAL A 456 -20.87 -27.33 -0.77
CA VAL A 456 -21.05 -28.54 -1.56
C VAL A 456 -19.72 -29.25 -1.70
N VAL A 457 -19.73 -30.57 -1.55
CA VAL A 457 -18.54 -31.44 -1.66
C VAL A 457 -18.66 -32.33 -2.88
N VAL A 458 -17.59 -32.37 -3.66
CA VAL A 458 -17.41 -33.35 -4.74
C VAL A 458 -16.24 -34.27 -4.39
N ALA A 459 -16.47 -35.55 -4.47
CA ALA A 459 -15.43 -36.56 -4.26
C ALA A 459 -15.53 -37.67 -5.32
N GLN A 460 -14.47 -38.44 -5.47
CA GLN A 460 -14.45 -39.64 -6.28
C GLN A 460 -14.21 -40.86 -5.41
N SER A 461 -15.03 -41.87 -5.59
CA SER A 461 -14.82 -43.21 -5.02
C SER A 461 -14.93 -44.23 -6.15
N ARG A 462 -13.79 -44.85 -6.50
CA ARG A 462 -13.68 -45.75 -7.64
C ARG A 462 -14.20 -45.08 -8.93
N ASP A 463 -15.15 -45.70 -9.64
CA ASP A 463 -15.71 -45.19 -10.90
C ASP A 463 -16.93 -44.26 -10.69
N ASN A 464 -17.15 -43.76 -9.50
CA ASN A 464 -18.29 -42.91 -9.18
C ASN A 464 -17.84 -41.54 -8.68
N MET A 465 -18.44 -40.49 -9.21
CA MET A 465 -18.45 -39.16 -8.63
C MET A 465 -19.53 -39.11 -7.55
N CYS A 466 -19.16 -38.62 -6.40
CA CYS A 466 -19.98 -38.49 -5.20
C CYS A 466 -20.19 -37.01 -4.90
N VAL A 467 -21.45 -36.58 -4.80
CA VAL A 467 -21.79 -35.15 -4.53
C VAL A 467 -22.67 -35.05 -3.29
N TRP A 468 -22.26 -34.23 -2.34
CA TRP A 468 -23.08 -33.82 -1.20
C TRP A 468 -23.48 -32.37 -1.34
N TYR A 469 -24.75 -32.12 -1.59
CA TYR A 469 -25.33 -30.78 -1.58
C TYR A 469 -25.51 -30.23 -0.16
N ASN A 470 -25.57 -31.13 0.84
CA ASN A 470 -25.53 -30.82 2.26
C ASN A 470 -24.68 -31.85 2.97
N ILE A 471 -23.46 -31.44 3.34
CA ILE A 471 -22.49 -32.32 3.99
C ILE A 471 -22.85 -32.65 5.46
N GLU A 472 -23.77 -31.92 6.08
CA GLU A 472 -24.27 -32.23 7.44
C GLU A 472 -25.17 -33.48 7.46
N ALA A 473 -25.66 -33.90 6.29
CA ALA A 473 -26.37 -35.15 6.10
C ALA A 473 -25.56 -36.08 5.17
N PRO A 474 -24.45 -36.67 5.66
CA PRO A 474 -23.52 -37.43 4.83
C PRO A 474 -24.13 -38.71 4.22
N GLU A 475 -25.27 -39.17 4.74
CA GLU A 475 -26.05 -40.27 4.18
C GLU A 475 -26.78 -39.87 2.87
N ARG A 476 -26.99 -38.56 2.62
CA ARG A 476 -27.67 -38.05 1.41
C ARG A 476 -26.66 -37.77 0.31
N ILE A 477 -26.11 -38.80 -0.25
CA ILE A 477 -25.12 -38.75 -1.31
C ILE A 477 -25.76 -38.92 -2.68
N THR A 478 -25.38 -38.08 -3.65
CA THR A 478 -25.71 -38.31 -5.07
C THR A 478 -24.50 -38.95 -5.75
N MET A 479 -24.71 -40.13 -6.34
CA MET A 479 -23.66 -40.88 -7.03
C MET A 479 -23.90 -40.90 -8.51
N LEU A 480 -22.90 -40.55 -9.28
CA LEU A 480 -22.92 -40.53 -10.75
C LEU A 480 -21.72 -41.34 -11.29
N PRO A 481 -21.93 -42.31 -12.16
CA PRO A 481 -20.83 -43.07 -12.76
C PRO A 481 -20.01 -42.16 -13.68
N ILE A 482 -18.69 -42.24 -13.59
CA ILE A 482 -17.73 -41.48 -14.42
C ILE A 482 -16.73 -42.41 -15.08
N LYS A 483 -16.19 -41.98 -16.22
CA LYS A 483 -15.08 -42.68 -16.91
C LYS A 483 -13.86 -41.79 -16.84
N GLY A 484 -12.91 -42.12 -15.97
CA GLY A 484 -11.69 -41.37 -15.73
C GLY A 484 -11.58 -40.85 -14.32
N ASP A 485 -10.54 -40.07 -14.05
CA ASP A 485 -10.25 -39.51 -12.74
C ASP A 485 -10.61 -38.01 -12.68
N ILE A 486 -11.27 -37.61 -11.59
CA ILE A 486 -11.56 -36.21 -11.32
C ILE A 486 -10.24 -35.53 -10.95
N VAL A 487 -9.93 -34.43 -11.63
CA VAL A 487 -8.70 -33.65 -11.39
C VAL A 487 -8.98 -32.26 -10.82
N ASP A 488 -10.16 -31.68 -11.06
CA ASP A 488 -10.52 -30.36 -10.57
C ASP A 488 -12.04 -30.14 -10.56
N VAL A 489 -12.49 -29.20 -9.72
CA VAL A 489 -13.86 -28.71 -9.66
C VAL A 489 -13.83 -27.20 -9.72
N VAL A 490 -14.39 -26.64 -10.77
CA VAL A 490 -14.40 -25.19 -11.05
C VAL A 490 -15.82 -24.65 -10.95
N ARG A 491 -15.99 -23.45 -10.47
CA ARG A 491 -17.26 -22.74 -10.44
C ARG A 491 -17.14 -21.36 -11.04
N GLU A 492 -17.79 -21.14 -12.16
CA GLU A 492 -17.87 -19.86 -12.85
C GLU A 492 -19.32 -19.46 -13.12
N GLU A 493 -19.68 -18.21 -12.91
CA GLU A 493 -21.03 -17.65 -13.17
C GLU A 493 -22.20 -18.48 -12.59
N GLY A 494 -21.99 -19.13 -11.43
CA GLY A 494 -22.98 -19.96 -10.77
C GLY A 494 -23.13 -21.39 -11.34
N LYS A 495 -22.34 -21.75 -12.36
CA LYS A 495 -22.24 -23.12 -12.88
C LYS A 495 -21.03 -23.82 -12.26
N THR A 496 -21.23 -25.08 -11.87
CA THR A 496 -20.16 -25.92 -11.37
C THR A 496 -19.80 -26.94 -12.44
N GLU A 497 -18.53 -27.00 -12.82
CA GLU A 497 -17.97 -27.95 -13.76
C GLU A 497 -16.97 -28.85 -13.09
N VAL A 498 -17.03 -30.14 -13.35
CA VAL A 498 -16.08 -31.13 -12.86
C VAL A 498 -15.20 -31.54 -14.03
N VAL A 499 -13.89 -31.34 -13.86
CA VAL A 499 -12.90 -31.71 -14.86
C VAL A 499 -12.48 -33.16 -14.66
N VAL A 500 -12.71 -33.98 -15.65
CA VAL A 500 -12.37 -35.42 -15.63
C VAL A 500 -11.31 -35.68 -16.68
N GLN A 501 -10.21 -36.30 -16.27
CA GLN A 501 -9.17 -36.78 -17.16
C GLN A 501 -9.53 -38.21 -17.57
N ALA A 502 -9.71 -38.45 -18.86
CA ALA A 502 -9.94 -39.79 -19.40
C ALA A 502 -8.71 -40.67 -19.22
N CYS A 503 -8.91 -41.91 -18.80
CA CYS A 503 -7.85 -42.92 -18.70
C CYS A 503 -7.35 -43.34 -20.08
#